data_f004a425c906da7de00794dddb6f9cf2
#
_entry.id   f004a425c906da7de00794dddb6f9cf2
#
_cell.length_a   1.000
_cell.length_b   1.000
_cell.length_c   1.000
_cell.angle_alpha   90.00
_cell.angle_beta   90.00
_cell.angle_gamma   90.00
#
_symmetry.space_group_name_H-M   'P 1'
#
loop_
_entity.id
_entity.type
_entity.pdbx_description
1 polymer ?
#
loop_
_entity_poly.entity_id
_entity_poly.type
_entity_poly.pdbx_seq_one_letter_code
_entity_poly.pdbx_strand_id
1 'polypeptide(L)'
;MSAARRTVDVDAFEALMLDHFRTEPFHNLRFIYGPSLAPDVRGGTCFYKTRSIIDAGKKAGFDVFWHAGVIRVQEVQWIHWVARVHVDGRAFFADMGNGWPSLKLYPADREVSYRCFGMGFRTEIANGRVTVFHEKHGREALQLEIDVRPRPEPEVLADIERRSSLGEVYPINSLRFSQVVGDRFLFLRGDRLEIYGDHEFECVEGIEDARVPKILRDYFGLDMNVGTTQAATLKDETKGNGCQEQSS
;
A
#
# COMPACT_ATOMS: atom_id res chain seq x y z
N MET A 1 8.16 -25.95 -31.26
CA MET A 1 8.40 -24.51 -30.95
C MET A 1 8.69 -24.43 -29.47
N SER A 2 9.96 -24.20 -29.06
CA SER A 2 10.35 -24.07 -27.65
C SER A 2 9.81 -22.74 -27.13
N ALA A 3 8.93 -22.75 -26.13
CA ALA A 3 8.55 -21.55 -25.42
C ALA A 3 9.82 -20.99 -24.77
N ALA A 4 10.22 -19.80 -25.15
CA ALA A 4 11.32 -19.09 -24.49
C ALA A 4 11.01 -19.04 -22.99
N ARG A 5 11.83 -19.68 -22.18
CA ARG A 5 11.75 -19.64 -20.71
C ARG A 5 11.92 -18.16 -20.34
N ARG A 6 10.86 -17.52 -19.86
CA ARG A 6 10.96 -16.16 -19.32
C ARG A 6 12.03 -16.18 -18.23
N THR A 7 13.00 -15.30 -18.36
CA THR A 7 14.02 -15.12 -17.32
C THR A 7 13.31 -14.61 -16.06
N VAL A 8 13.41 -15.39 -14.98
CA VAL A 8 12.83 -15.04 -13.67
C VAL A 8 13.90 -14.24 -12.95
N ASP A 9 13.88 -12.93 -13.09
CA ASP A 9 14.87 -12.02 -12.50
C ASP A 9 14.19 -10.87 -11.71
N VAL A 10 14.99 -10.07 -11.02
CA VAL A 10 14.53 -8.95 -10.19
C VAL A 10 13.77 -7.92 -11.04
N ASP A 11 14.29 -7.57 -12.21
CA ASP A 11 13.67 -6.55 -13.08
C ASP A 11 12.30 -7.00 -13.59
N ALA A 12 12.14 -8.30 -13.90
CA ALA A 12 10.85 -8.84 -14.31
C ALA A 12 9.81 -8.81 -13.18
N PHE A 13 10.21 -9.04 -11.92
CA PHE A 13 9.30 -8.92 -10.78
C PHE A 13 8.95 -7.45 -10.50
N GLU A 14 9.92 -6.54 -10.58
CA GLU A 14 9.69 -5.09 -10.40
C GLU A 14 8.78 -4.52 -11.50
N ALA A 15 8.89 -5.02 -12.74
CA ALA A 15 7.95 -4.70 -13.80
C ALA A 15 6.52 -5.19 -13.48
N LEU A 16 6.38 -6.37 -12.87
CA LEU A 16 5.10 -6.88 -12.38
C LEU A 16 4.54 -6.00 -11.24
N MET A 17 5.39 -5.54 -10.32
CA MET A 17 4.98 -4.60 -9.27
C MET A 17 4.46 -3.30 -9.87
N LEU A 18 5.16 -2.71 -10.84
CA LEU A 18 4.72 -1.48 -11.51
C LEU A 18 3.37 -1.67 -12.21
N ASP A 19 3.17 -2.79 -12.90
CA ASP A 19 1.87 -3.11 -13.52
C ASP A 19 0.75 -3.18 -12.48
N HIS A 20 0.99 -3.79 -11.32
CA HIS A 20 0.05 -3.84 -10.21
C HIS A 20 -0.25 -2.45 -9.62
N PHE A 21 0.74 -1.56 -9.51
CA PHE A 21 0.50 -0.19 -9.06
C PHE A 21 -0.35 0.61 -10.06
N ARG A 22 -0.34 0.23 -11.35
CA ARG A 22 -1.15 0.83 -12.41
C ARG A 22 -2.57 0.27 -12.49
N THR A 23 -2.73 -1.03 -12.26
CA THR A 23 -4.00 -1.74 -12.53
C THR A 23 -4.81 -2.07 -11.29
N GLU A 24 -4.17 -2.09 -10.12
CA GLU A 24 -4.78 -2.43 -8.84
C GLU A 24 -4.49 -1.35 -7.80
N PRO A 25 -5.34 -0.34 -7.64
CA PRO A 25 -5.13 0.73 -6.68
C PRO A 25 -5.06 0.22 -5.24
N PHE A 26 -4.25 0.88 -4.42
CA PHE A 26 -4.40 0.78 -2.98
C PHE A 26 -5.62 1.59 -2.53
N HIS A 27 -6.52 1.01 -1.74
CA HIS A 27 -7.66 1.74 -1.21
C HIS A 27 -8.26 1.08 0.04
N ASN A 28 -8.97 1.89 0.83
CA ASN A 28 -9.77 1.44 1.98
C ASN A 28 -11.28 1.67 1.78
N LEU A 29 -11.75 1.75 0.54
CA LEU A 29 -13.16 2.05 0.19
C LEU A 29 -14.16 1.15 0.92
N ARG A 30 -13.87 -0.16 1.07
CA ARG A 30 -14.76 -1.10 1.77
C ARG A 30 -14.93 -0.78 3.25
N PHE A 31 -13.93 -0.17 3.88
CA PHE A 31 -14.00 0.25 5.28
C PHE A 31 -14.75 1.58 5.43
N ILE A 32 -14.65 2.46 4.44
CA ILE A 32 -15.31 3.78 4.47
C ILE A 32 -16.77 3.69 4.04
N TYR A 33 -17.08 2.96 2.97
CA TYR A 33 -18.42 2.92 2.35
C TYR A 33 -19.17 1.60 2.62
N GLY A 34 -18.53 0.64 3.29
CA GLY A 34 -19.15 -0.65 3.63
C GLY A 34 -19.37 -1.56 2.40
N PRO A 35 -20.21 -2.61 2.56
CA PRO A 35 -20.41 -3.65 1.55
C PRO A 35 -21.17 -3.18 0.29
N SER A 36 -21.74 -1.99 0.29
CA SER A 36 -22.44 -1.41 -0.88
C SER A 36 -21.49 -0.96 -2.01
N LEU A 37 -20.16 -1.08 -1.78
CA LEU A 37 -19.19 -0.80 -2.83
C LEU A 37 -19.31 -1.81 -3.97
N ALA A 38 -19.22 -1.32 -5.21
CA ALA A 38 -19.27 -2.17 -6.39
C ALA A 38 -18.27 -3.33 -6.28
N PRO A 39 -18.67 -4.58 -6.53
CA PRO A 39 -17.83 -5.77 -6.32
C PRO A 39 -16.65 -5.87 -7.29
N ASP A 40 -16.62 -5.09 -8.35
CA ASP A 40 -15.60 -5.06 -9.40
C ASP A 40 -14.46 -4.06 -9.16
N VAL A 41 -14.47 -3.32 -8.04
CA VAL A 41 -13.33 -2.45 -7.67
C VAL A 41 -12.13 -3.32 -7.29
N ARG A 42 -11.12 -3.31 -8.16
CA ARG A 42 -9.86 -4.05 -7.96
C ARG A 42 -9.02 -3.39 -6.86
N GLY A 43 -8.01 -4.14 -6.37
CA GLY A 43 -7.09 -3.64 -5.35
C GLY A 43 -7.63 -3.73 -3.94
N GLY A 44 -7.20 -2.82 -3.07
CA GLY A 44 -7.57 -2.81 -1.65
C GLY A 44 -6.41 -2.43 -0.74
N THR A 45 -6.49 -2.83 0.53
CA THR A 45 -5.42 -2.61 1.52
C THR A 45 -4.24 -3.58 1.34
N CYS A 46 -3.25 -3.52 2.24
CA CYS A 46 -2.05 -4.36 2.16
C CYS A 46 -2.36 -5.85 1.98
N PHE A 47 -3.38 -6.38 2.64
CA PHE A 47 -3.78 -7.77 2.49
C PHE A 47 -4.14 -8.12 1.03
N TYR A 48 -5.05 -7.37 0.42
CA TYR A 48 -5.51 -7.64 -0.95
C TYR A 48 -4.40 -7.43 -1.98
N LYS A 49 -3.63 -6.37 -1.83
CA LYS A 49 -2.49 -6.04 -2.72
C LYS A 49 -1.38 -7.09 -2.64
N THR A 50 -1.03 -7.52 -1.42
CA THR A 50 -0.02 -8.57 -1.23
C THR A 50 -0.49 -9.92 -1.78
N ARG A 51 -1.76 -10.29 -1.57
CA ARG A 51 -2.34 -11.49 -2.16
C ARG A 51 -2.24 -11.48 -3.68
N SER A 52 -2.66 -10.37 -4.30
CA SER A 52 -2.67 -10.23 -5.76
C SER A 52 -1.27 -10.36 -6.36
N ILE A 53 -0.25 -9.71 -5.77
CA ILE A 53 1.13 -9.81 -6.29
C ILE A 53 1.72 -11.22 -6.07
N ILE A 54 1.37 -11.91 -4.98
CA ILE A 54 1.77 -13.31 -4.76
C ILE A 54 1.18 -14.21 -5.84
N ASP A 55 -0.12 -14.10 -6.11
CA ASP A 55 -0.81 -14.91 -7.11
C ASP A 55 -0.23 -14.65 -8.52
N ALA A 56 -0.01 -13.39 -8.86
CA ALA A 56 0.59 -13.00 -10.14
C ALA A 56 2.05 -13.45 -10.27
N GLY A 57 2.84 -13.31 -9.22
CA GLY A 57 4.23 -13.77 -9.17
C GLY A 57 4.34 -15.29 -9.34
N LYS A 58 3.54 -16.07 -8.60
CA LYS A 58 3.47 -17.54 -8.74
C LYS A 58 3.08 -17.93 -10.17
N LYS A 59 2.08 -17.25 -10.77
CA LYS A 59 1.67 -17.47 -12.16
C LYS A 59 2.77 -17.13 -13.16
N ALA A 60 3.61 -16.15 -12.87
CA ALA A 60 4.77 -15.78 -13.69
C ALA A 60 5.99 -16.70 -13.48
N GLY A 61 5.92 -17.65 -12.53
CA GLY A 61 6.98 -18.64 -12.24
C GLY A 61 7.96 -18.21 -11.16
N PHE A 62 7.65 -17.16 -10.39
CA PHE A 62 8.44 -16.75 -9.25
C PHE A 62 8.12 -17.57 -7.99
N ASP A 63 9.12 -17.73 -7.15
CA ASP A 63 8.99 -18.33 -5.81
C ASP A 63 8.61 -17.24 -4.82
N VAL A 64 7.31 -17.11 -4.53
CA VAL A 64 6.73 -15.98 -3.77
C VAL A 64 5.86 -16.48 -2.63
N PHE A 65 6.05 -15.89 -1.45
CA PHE A 65 5.38 -16.27 -0.21
C PHE A 65 4.81 -15.06 0.53
N TRP A 66 3.85 -15.31 1.41
CA TRP A 66 3.41 -14.35 2.39
C TRP A 66 4.51 -14.05 3.40
N HIS A 67 4.64 -12.78 3.76
CA HIS A 67 5.49 -12.33 4.84
C HIS A 67 4.85 -11.12 5.56
N ALA A 68 5.39 -10.79 6.74
CA ALA A 68 4.89 -9.68 7.53
C ALA A 68 6.02 -8.70 7.86
N GLY A 69 5.68 -7.43 7.84
CA GLY A 69 6.44 -6.35 8.42
C GLY A 69 5.64 -5.62 9.49
N VAL A 70 6.20 -4.57 10.03
CA VAL A 70 5.58 -3.69 11.02
C VAL A 70 5.65 -2.26 10.53
N ILE A 71 4.51 -1.60 10.48
CA ILE A 71 4.43 -0.14 10.29
C ILE A 71 4.10 0.51 11.64
N ARG A 72 4.55 1.76 11.82
CA ARG A 72 4.20 2.55 12.98
C ARG A 72 3.26 3.67 12.57
N VAL A 73 2.10 3.72 13.22
CA VAL A 73 1.15 4.83 13.06
C VAL A 73 0.98 5.44 14.43
N GLN A 74 1.51 6.65 14.62
CA GLN A 74 1.66 7.26 15.94
C GLN A 74 2.50 6.32 16.83
N GLU A 75 2.09 6.05 18.07
CA GLU A 75 2.79 5.16 19.00
C GLU A 75 2.39 3.68 18.85
N VAL A 76 1.50 3.34 17.89
CA VAL A 76 0.97 1.98 17.74
C VAL A 76 1.69 1.26 16.58
N GLN A 77 2.07 0.02 16.83
CA GLN A 77 2.63 -0.88 15.82
C GLN A 77 1.51 -1.69 15.16
N TRP A 78 1.51 -1.69 13.83
CA TRP A 78 0.55 -2.45 13.04
C TRP A 78 1.26 -3.46 12.17
N ILE A 79 0.73 -4.67 12.10
CA ILE A 79 1.21 -5.65 11.14
C ILE A 79 0.86 -5.17 9.73
N HIS A 80 1.87 -5.27 8.87
CA HIS A 80 1.78 -4.94 7.46
C HIS A 80 2.19 -6.16 6.64
N TRP A 81 1.34 -6.53 5.69
CA TRP A 81 1.59 -7.68 4.84
C TRP A 81 2.44 -7.30 3.65
N VAL A 82 3.49 -8.08 3.41
CA VAL A 82 4.41 -7.95 2.28
C VAL A 82 4.61 -9.32 1.62
N ALA A 83 5.07 -9.34 0.38
CA ALA A 83 5.48 -10.58 -0.26
C ALA A 83 6.99 -10.79 -0.09
N ARG A 84 7.40 -12.02 0.25
CA ARG A 84 8.78 -12.48 0.19
C ARG A 84 9.01 -13.17 -1.13
N VAL A 85 10.01 -12.75 -1.90
CA VAL A 85 10.32 -13.24 -3.25
C VAL A 85 11.70 -13.85 -3.24
N HIS A 86 11.88 -15.01 -3.83
CA HIS A 86 13.20 -15.59 -4.04
C HIS A 86 13.59 -15.48 -5.52
N VAL A 87 14.76 -14.91 -5.78
CA VAL A 87 15.37 -14.79 -7.11
C VAL A 87 16.84 -15.21 -6.98
N ASP A 88 17.27 -16.18 -7.76
CA ASP A 88 18.65 -16.69 -7.76
C ASP A 88 19.20 -17.05 -6.37
N GLY A 89 18.34 -17.69 -5.55
CA GLY A 89 18.69 -18.11 -4.19
C GLY A 89 18.74 -16.98 -3.15
N ARG A 90 18.43 -15.74 -3.52
CA ARG A 90 18.40 -14.58 -2.64
C ARG A 90 16.96 -14.20 -2.28
N ALA A 91 16.76 -13.71 -1.07
CA ALA A 91 15.46 -13.26 -0.60
C ALA A 91 15.30 -11.74 -0.78
N PHE A 92 14.12 -11.35 -1.19
CA PHE A 92 13.68 -9.96 -1.37
C PHE A 92 12.30 -9.77 -0.77
N PHE A 93 11.91 -8.52 -0.50
CA PHE A 93 10.58 -8.17 -0.04
C PHE A 93 9.93 -7.19 -1.00
N ALA A 94 8.68 -7.46 -1.37
CA ALA A 94 7.83 -6.58 -2.17
C ALA A 94 6.75 -5.98 -1.26
N ASP A 95 6.75 -4.65 -1.11
CA ASP A 95 5.72 -3.93 -0.39
C ASP A 95 4.75 -3.28 -1.37
N MET A 96 3.56 -3.87 -1.49
CA MET A 96 2.52 -3.41 -2.40
C MET A 96 1.44 -2.60 -1.70
N GLY A 97 1.42 -2.58 -0.38
CA GLY A 97 0.21 -2.25 0.36
C GLY A 97 0.34 -1.15 1.42
N ASN A 98 1.43 -0.38 1.46
CA ASN A 98 1.55 0.75 2.38
C ASN A 98 0.91 2.05 1.84
N GLY A 99 0.37 2.01 0.62
CA GLY A 99 -0.25 3.14 -0.05
C GLY A 99 0.73 4.00 -0.86
N TRP A 100 2.04 3.74 -0.81
CA TRP A 100 3.08 4.45 -1.57
C TRP A 100 3.71 3.55 -2.63
N PRO A 101 4.28 4.11 -3.72
CA PRO A 101 4.74 3.35 -4.87
C PRO A 101 6.13 2.74 -4.63
N SER A 102 6.20 1.69 -3.82
CA SER A 102 7.42 0.91 -3.58
C SER A 102 7.73 0.07 -4.82
N LEU A 103 8.38 0.67 -5.84
CA LEU A 103 8.57 0.05 -7.15
C LEU A 103 9.76 -0.92 -7.24
N LYS A 104 10.58 -0.99 -6.19
CA LYS A 104 11.75 -1.86 -6.13
C LYS A 104 11.60 -2.90 -5.04
N LEU A 105 12.16 -4.08 -5.31
CA LEU A 105 12.33 -5.11 -4.31
C LEU A 105 13.37 -4.68 -3.26
N TYR A 106 13.07 -4.94 -1.98
CA TYR A 106 13.99 -4.73 -0.88
C TYR A 106 14.79 -6.00 -0.59
N PRO A 107 16.10 -6.07 -0.90
CA PRO A 107 16.92 -7.24 -0.61
C PRO A 107 17.01 -7.50 0.88
N ALA A 108 17.04 -8.78 1.29
CA ALA A 108 17.24 -9.17 2.68
C ALA A 108 18.71 -9.05 3.15
N ASP A 109 19.66 -8.87 2.22
CA ASP A 109 21.10 -9.01 2.43
C ASP A 109 21.94 -7.77 2.03
N ARG A 110 21.32 -6.75 1.47
CA ARG A 110 21.98 -5.48 1.09
C ARG A 110 21.03 -4.31 1.12
N GLU A 111 21.54 -3.15 1.39
CA GLU A 111 20.82 -1.87 1.33
C GLU A 111 20.58 -1.46 -0.12
N VAL A 112 19.47 -0.74 -0.33
CA VAL A 112 19.12 -0.13 -1.61
C VAL A 112 18.66 1.31 -1.40
N SER A 113 18.87 2.15 -2.41
CA SER A 113 18.32 3.50 -2.47
C SER A 113 17.90 3.80 -3.90
N TYR A 114 16.72 4.38 -4.06
CA TYR A 114 16.19 4.77 -5.38
C TYR A 114 15.21 5.94 -5.26
N ARG A 115 14.88 6.56 -6.38
CA ARG A 115 13.82 7.58 -6.47
C ARG A 115 12.79 7.16 -7.52
N CYS A 116 11.53 7.49 -7.27
CA CYS A 116 10.45 7.42 -8.24
C CYS A 116 9.39 8.47 -7.89
N PHE A 117 8.79 9.08 -8.89
CA PHE A 117 7.78 10.13 -8.72
C PHE A 117 8.23 11.24 -7.74
N GLY A 118 9.47 11.70 -7.85
CA GLY A 118 10.04 12.73 -6.97
C GLY A 118 10.28 12.30 -5.52
N MET A 119 9.89 11.09 -5.12
CA MET A 119 10.07 10.55 -3.77
C MET A 119 11.32 9.69 -3.66
N GLY A 120 11.97 9.69 -2.50
CA GLY A 120 13.12 8.85 -2.17
C GLY A 120 12.70 7.63 -1.35
N PHE A 121 13.36 6.50 -1.62
CA PHE A 121 13.24 5.27 -0.85
C PHE A 121 14.63 4.74 -0.56
N ARG A 122 14.88 4.34 0.66
CA ARG A 122 16.11 3.65 1.04
C ARG A 122 15.87 2.61 2.11
N THR A 123 16.78 1.65 2.21
CA THR A 123 16.75 0.64 3.25
C THR A 123 18.01 0.66 4.08
N GLU A 124 17.88 0.26 5.34
CA GLU A 124 18.99 -0.09 6.23
C GLU A 124 18.83 -1.53 6.69
N ILE A 125 19.96 -2.23 6.88
CA ILE A 125 19.95 -3.60 7.37
C ILE A 125 20.75 -3.68 8.67
N ALA A 126 20.06 -4.04 9.74
CA ALA A 126 20.66 -4.23 11.04
C ALA A 126 19.92 -5.32 11.82
N ASN A 127 20.67 -6.13 12.58
CA ASN A 127 20.11 -7.12 13.50
C ASN A 127 19.08 -8.08 12.87
N GLY A 128 19.28 -8.49 11.61
CA GLY A 128 18.35 -9.37 10.89
C GLY A 128 17.03 -8.70 10.50
N ARG A 129 17.05 -7.39 10.30
CA ARG A 129 15.89 -6.59 9.93
C ARG A 129 16.23 -5.66 8.78
N VAL A 130 15.30 -5.53 7.83
CA VAL A 130 15.27 -4.49 6.80
C VAL A 130 14.37 -3.37 7.30
N THR A 131 14.91 -2.17 7.42
CA THR A 131 14.19 -0.96 7.77
C THR A 131 14.06 -0.09 6.53
N VAL A 132 12.83 0.24 6.13
CA VAL A 132 12.52 1.03 4.94
C VAL A 132 12.21 2.46 5.36
N PHE A 133 12.89 3.40 4.72
CA PHE A 133 12.66 4.83 4.86
C PHE A 133 12.11 5.40 3.56
N HIS A 134 11.27 6.40 3.71
CA HIS A 134 10.63 7.12 2.63
C HIS A 134 10.86 8.62 2.79
N GLU A 135 11.40 9.27 1.78
CA GLU A 135 11.62 10.72 1.74
C GLU A 135 10.58 11.38 0.84
N LYS A 136 9.89 12.38 1.38
CA LYS A 136 8.95 13.27 0.67
C LYS A 136 9.20 14.71 1.05
N HIS A 137 9.26 15.60 0.07
CA HIS A 137 9.47 17.04 0.28
C HIS A 137 10.67 17.32 1.21
N GLY A 138 11.77 16.59 1.02
CA GLY A 138 12.98 16.72 1.84
C GLY A 138 12.87 16.21 3.28
N ARG A 139 11.80 15.49 3.62
CA ARG A 139 11.59 14.88 4.94
C ARG A 139 11.57 13.37 4.82
N GLU A 140 12.50 12.75 5.50
CA GLU A 140 12.55 11.30 5.61
C GLU A 140 11.80 10.81 6.84
N ALA A 141 11.11 9.68 6.68
CA ALA A 141 10.40 9.00 7.77
C ALA A 141 10.53 7.48 7.61
N LEU A 142 10.59 6.79 8.75
CA LEU A 142 10.49 5.34 8.80
C LEU A 142 9.10 4.91 8.34
N GLN A 143 9.05 3.98 7.39
CA GLN A 143 7.81 3.44 6.84
C GLN A 143 7.52 2.03 7.33
N LEU A 144 8.51 1.15 7.31
CA LEU A 144 8.32 -0.28 7.46
C LEU A 144 9.55 -0.93 8.03
N GLU A 145 9.37 -1.88 8.93
CA GLU A 145 10.41 -2.77 9.44
C GLU A 145 10.02 -4.22 9.10
N ILE A 146 10.94 -4.99 8.51
CA ILE A 146 10.73 -6.38 8.09
C ILE A 146 11.79 -7.26 8.74
N ASP A 147 11.40 -8.26 9.51
CA ASP A 147 12.30 -9.31 9.98
C ASP A 147 12.71 -10.19 8.81
N VAL A 148 14.01 -10.38 8.56
CA VAL A 148 14.49 -11.16 7.41
C VAL A 148 14.29 -12.66 7.59
N ARG A 149 14.04 -13.14 8.81
CA ARG A 149 13.81 -14.56 9.07
C ARG A 149 12.56 -15.05 8.38
N PRO A 150 12.63 -16.17 7.65
CA PRO A 150 11.43 -16.72 7.02
C PRO A 150 10.42 -17.15 8.09
N ARG A 151 9.15 -16.85 7.84
CA ARG A 151 8.04 -17.41 8.60
C ARG A 151 7.37 -18.49 7.73
N PRO A 152 7.00 -19.65 8.31
CA PRO A 152 6.21 -20.64 7.58
C PRO A 152 4.91 -20.02 7.06
N GLU A 153 4.60 -20.22 5.78
CA GLU A 153 3.39 -19.64 5.16
C GLU A 153 2.10 -20.04 5.90
N PRO A 154 1.92 -21.28 6.41
CA PRO A 154 0.74 -21.62 7.21
C PRO A 154 0.58 -20.79 8.48
N GLU A 155 1.67 -20.41 9.16
CA GLU A 155 1.60 -19.55 10.34
C GLU A 155 1.17 -18.12 9.99
N VAL A 156 1.66 -17.60 8.87
CA VAL A 156 1.27 -16.29 8.37
C VAL A 156 -0.21 -16.27 7.99
N LEU A 157 -0.70 -17.31 7.31
CA LEU A 157 -2.10 -17.44 6.92
C LEU A 157 -3.01 -17.58 8.15
N ALA A 158 -2.62 -18.36 9.15
CA ALA A 158 -3.37 -18.48 10.42
C ALA A 158 -3.44 -17.13 11.17
N ASP A 159 -2.36 -16.34 11.15
CA ASP A 159 -2.37 -15.00 11.75
C ASP A 159 -3.30 -14.03 10.98
N ILE A 160 -3.33 -14.10 9.66
CA ILE A 160 -4.27 -13.35 8.83
C ILE A 160 -5.73 -13.71 9.18
N GLU A 161 -6.04 -15.00 9.23
CA GLU A 161 -7.39 -15.49 9.55
C GLU A 161 -7.85 -15.07 10.95
N ARG A 162 -6.97 -15.23 11.94
CA ARG A 162 -7.23 -14.81 13.33
C ARG A 162 -7.53 -13.32 13.43
N ARG A 163 -6.77 -12.46 12.74
CA ARG A 163 -6.99 -11.01 12.75
C ARG A 163 -8.28 -10.62 12.04
N SER A 164 -8.59 -11.27 10.94
CA SER A 164 -9.85 -11.07 10.22
C SER A 164 -11.06 -11.44 11.09
N SER A 165 -10.97 -12.55 11.86
CA SER A 165 -12.06 -13.00 12.74
C SER A 165 -12.25 -12.10 13.96
N LEU A 166 -11.18 -11.45 14.44
CA LEU A 166 -11.25 -10.50 15.55
C LEU A 166 -11.80 -9.13 15.15
N GLY A 167 -12.06 -8.91 13.84
CA GLY A 167 -12.52 -7.62 13.34
C GLY A 167 -11.46 -6.54 13.53
N GLU A 168 -10.16 -6.90 13.51
CA GLU A 168 -9.09 -5.91 13.56
C GLU A 168 -9.25 -4.96 12.36
N VAL A 169 -9.82 -3.82 12.64
CA VAL A 169 -10.16 -2.81 11.66
C VAL A 169 -8.89 -2.09 11.24
N TYR A 170 -8.80 -1.79 9.95
CA TYR A 170 -7.76 -0.91 9.42
C TYR A 170 -7.77 0.42 10.21
N PRO A 171 -6.63 0.84 10.79
CA PRO A 171 -6.60 1.90 11.80
C PRO A 171 -6.86 3.32 11.29
N ILE A 172 -7.19 3.45 10.01
CA ILE A 172 -7.31 4.74 9.34
C ILE A 172 -8.76 4.97 8.94
N ASN A 173 -9.39 5.91 9.63
CA ASN A 173 -10.80 6.28 9.44
C ASN A 173 -11.02 7.27 8.27
N SER A 174 -9.95 7.81 7.67
CA SER A 174 -10.05 8.68 6.49
C SER A 174 -9.91 7.88 5.21
N LEU A 175 -10.58 8.34 4.15
CA LEU A 175 -10.45 7.76 2.81
C LEU A 175 -8.99 7.75 2.36
N ARG A 176 -8.58 6.64 1.76
CA ARG A 176 -7.30 6.49 1.08
C ARG A 176 -7.49 5.77 -0.24
N PHE A 177 -6.94 6.37 -1.29
CA PHE A 177 -6.92 5.77 -2.62
C PHE A 177 -5.65 6.20 -3.33
N SER A 178 -4.81 5.27 -3.76
CA SER A 178 -3.59 5.62 -4.51
C SER A 178 -3.34 4.67 -5.67
N GLN A 179 -2.76 5.23 -6.74
CA GLN A 179 -2.50 4.52 -7.98
C GLN A 179 -1.42 5.22 -8.79
N VAL A 180 -0.68 4.46 -9.60
CA VAL A 180 0.14 5.02 -10.67
C VAL A 180 -0.75 5.21 -11.91
N VAL A 181 -0.88 6.46 -12.36
CA VAL A 181 -1.66 6.83 -13.55
C VAL A 181 -0.74 7.53 -14.55
N GLY A 182 -0.52 6.88 -15.70
CA GLY A 182 0.48 7.34 -16.66
C GLY A 182 1.89 7.32 -16.07
N ASP A 183 2.52 8.48 -16.00
CA ASP A 183 3.85 8.75 -15.47
C ASP A 183 3.82 9.43 -14.08
N ARG A 184 2.66 9.46 -13.43
CA ARG A 184 2.45 10.09 -12.12
C ARG A 184 1.95 9.08 -11.09
N PHE A 185 2.25 9.36 -9.83
CA PHE A 185 1.64 8.68 -8.70
C PHE A 185 0.63 9.62 -8.03
N LEU A 186 -0.60 9.16 -7.88
CA LEU A 186 -1.71 9.91 -7.30
C LEU A 186 -2.10 9.32 -5.96
N PHE A 187 -2.31 10.16 -4.95
CA PHE A 187 -2.77 9.74 -3.64
C PHE A 187 -3.87 10.65 -3.09
N LEU A 188 -5.10 10.17 -3.12
CA LEU A 188 -6.23 10.77 -2.42
C LEU A 188 -6.25 10.27 -0.97
N ARG A 189 -6.15 11.18 0.01
CA ARG A 189 -6.20 10.86 1.43
C ARG A 189 -6.93 11.94 2.22
N GLY A 190 -8.05 11.54 2.85
CA GLY A 190 -8.94 12.49 3.50
C GLY A 190 -9.47 13.50 2.48
N ASP A 191 -9.25 14.77 2.75
CA ASP A 191 -9.71 15.91 1.97
C ASP A 191 -8.70 16.43 0.94
N ARG A 192 -7.61 15.68 0.65
CA ARG A 192 -6.58 16.11 -0.30
C ARG A 192 -6.22 15.07 -1.32
N LEU A 193 -5.95 15.51 -2.54
CA LEU A 193 -5.35 14.74 -3.62
C LEU A 193 -3.92 15.25 -3.86
N GLU A 194 -2.95 14.38 -3.63
CA GLU A 194 -1.54 14.61 -3.91
C GLU A 194 -1.16 13.94 -5.23
N ILE A 195 -0.49 14.66 -6.14
CA ILE A 195 -0.07 14.20 -7.45
C ILE A 195 1.44 14.39 -7.54
N TYR A 196 2.16 13.28 -7.68
CA TYR A 196 3.60 13.24 -7.70
C TYR A 196 4.10 12.85 -9.11
N GLY A 197 4.91 13.69 -9.71
CA GLY A 197 5.74 13.40 -10.88
C GLY A 197 7.22 13.41 -10.49
N ASP A 198 8.11 13.08 -11.43
CA ASP A 198 9.55 13.02 -11.13
C ASP A 198 10.13 14.38 -10.71
N HIS A 199 9.58 15.48 -11.25
CA HIS A 199 10.03 16.85 -11.00
C HIS A 199 8.90 17.79 -10.58
N GLU A 200 7.68 17.27 -10.43
CA GLU A 200 6.47 18.05 -10.19
C GLU A 200 5.72 17.49 -8.98
N PHE A 201 5.15 18.40 -8.22
CA PHE A 201 4.21 18.06 -7.16
C PHE A 201 3.03 19.01 -7.22
N GLU A 202 1.83 18.47 -7.24
CA GLU A 202 0.57 19.20 -7.15
C GLU A 202 -0.23 18.69 -5.96
N CYS A 203 -0.97 19.60 -5.29
CA CYS A 203 -1.88 19.22 -4.21
C CYS A 203 -3.20 19.98 -4.36
N VAL A 204 -4.30 19.25 -4.38
CA VAL A 204 -5.66 19.80 -4.31
C VAL A 204 -6.17 19.53 -2.90
N GLU A 205 -6.44 20.57 -2.15
CA GLU A 205 -6.93 20.51 -0.76
C GLU A 205 -8.42 20.89 -0.66
N GLY A 206 -9.03 20.60 0.49
CA GLY A 206 -10.42 20.93 0.77
C GLY A 206 -11.43 20.16 -0.09
N ILE A 207 -11.12 18.90 -0.42
CA ILE A 207 -12.04 18.04 -1.17
C ILE A 207 -13.15 17.58 -0.24
N GLU A 208 -14.36 18.11 -0.46
CA GLU A 208 -15.55 17.68 0.26
C GLU A 208 -15.93 16.25 -0.12
N ASP A 209 -16.52 15.51 0.82
CA ASP A 209 -16.94 14.10 0.62
C ASP A 209 -17.85 13.93 -0.61
N ALA A 210 -18.73 14.90 -0.87
CA ALA A 210 -19.61 14.89 -2.05
C ALA A 210 -18.84 14.94 -3.39
N ARG A 211 -17.61 15.44 -3.41
CA ARG A 211 -16.75 15.53 -4.60
C ARG A 211 -15.90 14.29 -4.83
N VAL A 212 -15.76 13.44 -3.82
CA VAL A 212 -14.91 12.22 -3.90
C VAL A 212 -15.25 11.33 -5.10
N PRO A 213 -16.53 10.99 -5.38
CA PRO A 213 -16.85 10.17 -6.56
C PRO A 213 -16.40 10.80 -7.88
N LYS A 214 -16.50 12.12 -8.00
CA LYS A 214 -16.01 12.84 -9.18
C LYS A 214 -14.49 12.79 -9.28
N ILE A 215 -13.77 12.97 -8.17
CA ILE A 215 -12.30 12.87 -8.12
C ILE A 215 -11.85 11.45 -8.52
N LEU A 216 -12.48 10.41 -7.99
CA LEU A 216 -12.14 9.02 -8.31
C LEU A 216 -12.36 8.73 -9.81
N ARG A 217 -13.42 9.24 -10.41
CA ARG A 217 -13.67 9.10 -11.84
C ARG A 217 -12.68 9.90 -12.69
N ASP A 218 -12.51 11.19 -12.39
CA ASP A 218 -11.76 12.11 -13.26
C ASP A 218 -10.24 11.85 -13.21
N TYR A 219 -9.69 11.43 -12.06
CA TYR A 219 -8.25 11.23 -11.87
C TYR A 219 -7.83 9.76 -11.93
N PHE A 220 -8.71 8.83 -11.54
CA PHE A 220 -8.37 7.41 -11.44
C PHE A 220 -9.19 6.52 -12.40
N GLY A 221 -10.14 7.10 -13.13
CA GLY A 221 -11.00 6.35 -14.02
C GLY A 221 -11.96 5.39 -13.33
N LEU A 222 -12.23 5.60 -12.03
CA LEU A 222 -13.10 4.74 -11.23
C LEU A 222 -14.49 5.34 -11.07
N ASP A 223 -15.50 4.71 -11.68
CA ASP A 223 -16.90 5.03 -11.44
C ASP A 223 -17.40 4.36 -10.16
N MET A 224 -17.65 5.18 -9.15
CA MET A 224 -18.30 4.76 -7.91
C MET A 224 -19.81 4.83 -8.06
N ASN A 225 -20.49 3.68 -8.20
CA ASN A 225 -21.94 3.58 -8.06
C ASN A 225 -22.35 3.67 -6.57
N VAL A 226 -21.90 4.71 -5.88
CA VAL A 226 -22.34 4.96 -4.49
C VAL A 226 -23.72 5.57 -4.55
N GLY A 227 -24.74 4.79 -4.24
CA GLY A 227 -26.08 5.35 -4.00
C GLY A 227 -25.95 6.47 -2.96
N THR A 228 -26.49 7.62 -3.26
CA THR A 228 -26.36 8.92 -2.56
C THR A 228 -26.84 8.93 -1.10
N THR A 229 -27.11 7.79 -0.48
CA THR A 229 -27.87 7.70 0.78
C THR A 229 -27.03 7.52 2.05
N GLN A 230 -25.71 7.31 2.01
CA GLN A 230 -24.92 6.98 3.21
C GLN A 230 -23.80 7.96 3.62
N ALA A 231 -23.59 9.04 2.92
CA ALA A 231 -22.60 10.05 3.33
C ALA A 231 -23.03 10.88 4.58
N ALA A 232 -24.24 10.70 5.07
CA ALA A 232 -24.83 11.55 6.12
C ALA A 232 -24.65 11.04 7.55
N THR A 233 -24.22 9.79 7.78
CA THR A 233 -24.31 9.18 9.12
C THR A 233 -23.00 9.17 9.92
N LEU A 234 -21.87 9.55 9.32
CA LEU A 234 -20.56 9.50 10.01
C LEU A 234 -20.18 10.81 10.76
N LYS A 235 -21.01 11.85 10.72
CA LYS A 235 -20.71 13.15 11.34
C LYS A 235 -21.09 13.28 12.81
N ASP A 236 -21.82 12.36 13.44
CA ASP A 236 -22.40 12.61 14.77
C ASP A 236 -21.68 11.95 15.97
N GLU A 237 -20.67 11.08 15.75
CA GLU A 237 -20.01 10.42 16.89
C GLU A 237 -18.64 11.00 17.30
N THR A 238 -18.12 12.02 16.64
CA THR A 238 -16.80 12.62 16.94
C THR A 238 -16.84 13.99 17.65
N LYS A 239 -18.01 14.46 18.10
CA LYS A 239 -18.11 15.66 18.95
C LYS A 239 -18.13 15.30 20.43
N GLY A 240 -17.06 14.73 20.95
CA GLY A 240 -16.98 14.45 22.39
C GLY A 240 -15.60 13.96 22.82
N ASN A 241 -14.58 14.78 22.67
CA ASN A 241 -13.45 14.81 23.60
C ASN A 241 -12.51 15.95 23.15
N GLY A 242 -12.81 17.13 23.71
CA GLY A 242 -11.91 18.28 23.64
C GLY A 242 -10.64 17.98 24.41
N CYS A 243 -9.53 17.90 23.72
CA CYS A 243 -8.21 17.92 24.34
C CYS A 243 -7.88 19.39 24.66
N GLN A 244 -7.87 19.72 25.95
CA GLN A 244 -7.39 21.00 26.46
C GLN A 244 -5.90 21.12 26.16
N GLU A 245 -5.55 22.18 25.45
CA GLU A 245 -4.17 22.68 25.40
C GLU A 245 -3.74 23.08 26.83
N GLN A 246 -2.72 22.44 27.35
CA GLN A 246 -1.96 22.95 28.48
C GLN A 246 -0.70 23.62 27.95
N SER A 247 -0.74 24.96 27.95
CA SER A 247 0.42 25.83 27.87
C SER A 247 1.24 25.69 29.16
N SER A 248 2.50 25.33 29.04
CA SER A 248 3.62 25.73 29.92
C SER A 248 4.95 25.35 29.25
#